data_011215a24287042b7af5d9d5de6d62fc
#
_entry.id   011215a24287042b7af5d9d5de6d62fc
#
_cell.length_a   1.000
_cell.length_b   1.000
_cell.length_c   1.000
_cell.angle_alpha   90.00
_cell.angle_beta   90.00
_cell.angle_gamma   90.00
#
_symmetry.space_group_name_H-M   'P 1'
#
loop_
_entity.id
_entity.type
_entity.pdbx_description
1 polymer ?
#
loop_
_entity_poly.entity_id
_entity_poly.type
_entity_poly.pdbx_seq_one_letter_code
_entity_poly.pdbx_strand_id
1 'polypeptide(L)'
;MIGISEELTVIRPGGALSPRCAGVLEAALAGRQAEVLSRLEGPLTGRRLLFVVSLDEGGVNRGFYDLLAHLRTHPNCLDRCVGSVLVDAPGDLYTKAAGRDLVLAANLAGCAFVGRPLVEGTGDLRNFTVQARNAGCSLEAAYHLAAADLVERVLAFSRPRLERPKLLALHA
;
A
#
# COMPACT_ATOMS: atom_id res chain seq x y z
N MET A 1 -21.34 9.21 -12.31
CA MET A 1 -20.89 8.42 -11.13
C MET A 1 -19.47 7.94 -11.42
N ILE A 2 -18.46 8.46 -10.70
CA ILE A 2 -17.09 7.97 -10.86
C ILE A 2 -16.97 6.78 -9.90
N GLY A 3 -17.04 5.55 -10.44
CA GLY A 3 -16.75 4.32 -9.71
C GLY A 3 -15.26 4.23 -9.37
N ILE A 4 -14.90 3.36 -8.43
CA ILE A 4 -13.49 2.99 -8.23
C ILE A 4 -13.07 2.16 -9.43
N SER A 5 -11.97 2.53 -10.08
CA SER A 5 -11.39 1.71 -11.17
C SER A 5 -11.10 0.30 -10.67
N GLU A 6 -11.39 -0.71 -11.47
CA GLU A 6 -11.01 -2.11 -11.16
C GLU A 6 -9.51 -2.34 -11.35
N GLU A 7 -8.85 -1.41 -12.01
CA GLU A 7 -7.42 -1.45 -12.30
C GLU A 7 -6.58 -1.10 -11.07
N LEU A 8 -5.57 -1.92 -10.80
CA LEU A 8 -4.60 -1.68 -9.73
C LEU A 8 -3.50 -0.75 -10.24
N THR A 9 -3.19 0.30 -9.47
CA THR A 9 -2.04 1.17 -9.70
C THR A 9 -0.99 0.90 -8.62
N VAL A 10 0.20 0.51 -9.04
CA VAL A 10 1.36 0.31 -8.16
C VAL A 10 2.16 1.60 -8.10
N ILE A 11 2.30 2.18 -6.91
CA ILE A 11 3.16 3.34 -6.67
C ILE A 11 4.46 2.86 -6.05
N ARG A 12 5.56 2.98 -6.81
CA ARG A 12 6.88 2.46 -6.48
C ARG A 12 7.92 3.59 -6.45
N PRO A 13 8.01 4.36 -5.36
CA PRO A 13 8.97 5.46 -5.27
C PRO A 13 10.41 4.95 -5.20
N GLY A 14 11.33 5.70 -5.77
CA GLY A 14 12.78 5.53 -5.56
C GLY A 14 13.49 4.52 -6.45
N GLY A 15 12.91 4.10 -7.55
CA GLY A 15 13.65 3.35 -8.56
C GLY A 15 13.58 1.82 -8.42
N ALA A 16 14.73 1.12 -8.51
CA ALA A 16 14.78 -0.34 -8.52
C ALA A 16 14.39 -0.93 -7.16
N LEU A 17 13.58 -1.99 -7.20
CA LEU A 17 13.28 -2.81 -6.03
C LEU A 17 14.44 -3.76 -5.75
N SER A 18 14.62 -4.17 -4.49
CA SER A 18 15.46 -5.32 -4.16
C SER A 18 14.93 -6.58 -4.87
N PRO A 19 15.77 -7.58 -5.16
CA PRO A 19 15.31 -8.82 -5.78
C PRO A 19 14.17 -9.49 -4.99
N ARG A 20 14.23 -9.46 -3.65
CA ARG A 20 13.16 -9.98 -2.79
C ARG A 20 11.87 -9.18 -2.92
N CYS A 21 11.96 -7.85 -2.88
CA CYS A 21 10.79 -6.99 -3.04
C CYS A 21 10.16 -7.13 -4.43
N ALA A 22 10.96 -7.30 -5.48
CA ALA A 22 10.47 -7.57 -6.83
C ALA A 22 9.73 -8.91 -6.91
N GLY A 23 10.31 -9.98 -6.36
CA GLY A 23 9.69 -11.30 -6.34
C GLY A 23 8.37 -11.34 -5.56
N VAL A 24 8.29 -10.67 -4.41
CA VAL A 24 7.05 -10.61 -3.63
C VAL A 24 5.98 -9.77 -4.32
N LEU A 25 6.37 -8.69 -5.00
CA LEU A 25 5.43 -7.90 -5.80
C LEU A 25 4.87 -8.72 -6.96
N GLU A 26 5.72 -9.43 -7.69
CA GLU A 26 5.29 -10.32 -8.78
C GLU A 26 4.31 -11.40 -8.27
N ALA A 27 4.63 -12.05 -7.17
CA ALA A 27 3.75 -13.02 -6.53
C ALA A 27 2.41 -12.38 -6.09
N ALA A 28 2.44 -11.17 -5.52
CA ALA A 28 1.24 -10.46 -5.09
C ALA A 28 0.32 -10.08 -6.26
N LEU A 29 0.90 -9.71 -7.39
CA LEU A 29 0.14 -9.41 -8.60
C LEU A 29 -0.45 -10.66 -9.27
N ALA A 30 0.13 -11.84 -9.06
CA ALA A 30 -0.35 -13.12 -9.61
C ALA A 30 -0.67 -13.06 -11.12
N GLY A 31 0.20 -12.41 -11.90
CA GLY A 31 0.05 -12.22 -13.35
C GLY A 31 -0.93 -11.12 -13.76
N ARG A 32 -1.53 -10.40 -12.83
CA ARG A 32 -2.38 -9.24 -13.13
C ARG A 32 -1.56 -8.10 -13.71
N GLN A 33 -2.13 -7.42 -14.69
CA GLN A 33 -1.57 -6.16 -15.17
C GLN A 33 -1.87 -5.04 -14.16
N ALA A 34 -0.88 -4.19 -13.93
CA ALA A 34 -1.02 -2.99 -13.10
C ALA A 34 -0.27 -1.82 -13.75
N GLU A 35 -0.85 -0.64 -13.64
CA GLU A 35 -0.11 0.59 -13.96
C GLU A 35 0.97 0.81 -12.90
N VAL A 36 2.20 1.10 -13.30
CA VAL A 36 3.31 1.33 -12.36
C VAL A 36 3.77 2.78 -12.45
N LEU A 37 3.70 3.49 -11.33
CA LEU A 37 4.12 4.87 -11.19
C LEU A 37 5.35 4.94 -10.26
N SER A 38 6.43 5.58 -10.72
CA SER A 38 7.62 5.85 -9.90
C SER A 38 7.49 7.10 -9.04
N ARG A 39 6.54 7.97 -9.37
CA ARG A 39 6.22 9.21 -8.66
C ARG A 39 4.78 9.63 -8.95
N LEU A 40 4.23 10.47 -8.09
CA LEU A 40 2.94 11.13 -8.34
C LEU A 40 3.19 12.46 -9.06
N GLU A 41 2.66 12.58 -10.28
CA GLU A 41 2.74 13.82 -11.07
C GLU A 41 1.47 14.67 -10.98
N GLY A 42 0.40 14.09 -10.43
CA GLY A 42 -0.89 14.74 -10.29
C GLY A 42 -1.83 13.93 -9.40
N PRO A 43 -3.06 14.43 -9.21
CA PRO A 43 -4.03 13.73 -8.37
C PRO A 43 -4.50 12.43 -9.01
N LEU A 44 -4.59 11.40 -8.19
CA LEU A 44 -5.27 10.15 -8.51
C LEU A 44 -6.62 10.14 -7.78
N THR A 45 -7.68 9.80 -8.50
CA THR A 45 -9.02 9.77 -7.92
C THR A 45 -9.69 8.42 -8.16
N GLY A 46 -10.23 7.82 -7.11
CA GLY A 46 -11.01 6.58 -7.22
C GLY A 46 -10.21 5.37 -7.68
N ARG A 47 -8.90 5.35 -7.44
CA ARG A 47 -8.00 4.27 -7.83
C ARG A 47 -7.80 3.26 -6.70
N ARG A 48 -7.43 2.04 -7.08
CA ARG A 48 -6.92 1.01 -6.18
C ARG A 48 -5.41 1.05 -6.20
N LEU A 49 -4.80 1.31 -5.05
CA LEU A 49 -3.38 1.62 -4.94
C LEU A 49 -2.64 0.54 -4.16
N LEU A 50 -1.50 0.12 -4.67
CA LEU A 50 -0.50 -0.62 -3.93
C LEU A 50 0.77 0.22 -3.86
N PHE A 51 1.10 0.72 -2.68
CA PHE A 51 2.38 1.38 -2.45
C PHE A 51 3.44 0.31 -2.16
N VAL A 52 4.53 0.35 -2.91
CA VAL A 52 5.65 -0.61 -2.76
C VAL A 52 6.92 0.15 -2.48
N VAL A 53 7.47 -0.03 -1.29
CA VAL A 53 8.68 0.67 -0.82
C VAL A 53 9.76 -0.34 -0.52
N SER A 54 10.88 -0.27 -1.25
CA SER A 54 12.10 -1.01 -0.93
C SER A 54 13.08 -0.06 -0.27
N LEU A 55 13.42 -0.33 0.99
CA LEU A 55 14.45 0.40 1.72
C LEU A 55 15.81 -0.25 1.51
N ASP A 56 16.89 0.51 1.59
CA ASP A 56 18.26 -0.02 1.61
C ASP A 56 18.64 -0.59 2.99
N GLU A 57 19.89 -1.03 3.15
CA GLU A 57 20.40 -1.57 4.41
C GLU A 57 20.36 -0.53 5.54
N GLY A 58 20.48 0.74 5.23
CA GLY A 58 20.34 1.85 6.18
C GLY A 58 18.90 2.22 6.50
N GLY A 59 17.92 1.55 5.89
CA GLY A 59 16.51 1.86 6.06
C GLY A 59 16.07 3.13 5.32
N VAL A 60 16.78 3.50 4.25
CA VAL A 60 16.55 4.73 3.50
C VAL A 60 16.04 4.43 2.08
N ASN A 61 15.14 5.28 1.62
CA ASN A 61 14.72 5.37 0.22
C ASN A 61 14.35 6.83 -0.07
N ARG A 62 15.15 7.50 -0.89
CA ARG A 62 14.96 8.91 -1.17
C ARG A 62 13.61 9.22 -1.83
N GLY A 63 13.21 8.43 -2.82
CA GLY A 63 11.93 8.63 -3.50
C GLY A 63 10.72 8.42 -2.58
N PHE A 64 10.87 7.59 -1.53
CA PHE A 64 9.87 7.44 -0.48
C PHE A 64 9.67 8.75 0.30
N TYR A 65 10.75 9.44 0.66
CA TYR A 65 10.64 10.74 1.35
C TYR A 65 10.04 11.82 0.45
N ASP A 66 10.39 11.81 -0.86
CA ASP A 66 9.79 12.70 -1.85
C ASP A 66 8.26 12.44 -1.97
N LEU A 67 7.85 11.17 -1.97
CA LEU A 67 6.44 10.79 -1.95
C LEU A 67 5.74 11.28 -0.69
N LEU A 68 6.32 11.08 0.50
CA LEU A 68 5.75 11.58 1.75
C LEU A 68 5.59 13.10 1.75
N ALA A 69 6.59 13.83 1.25
CA ALA A 69 6.53 15.28 1.13
C ALA A 69 5.40 15.70 0.18
N HIS A 70 5.27 15.03 -0.98
CA HIS A 70 4.20 15.28 -1.94
C HIS A 70 2.82 15.06 -1.31
N LEU A 71 2.57 13.91 -0.67
CA LEU A 71 1.29 13.59 -0.03
C LEU A 71 0.90 14.60 1.06
N ARG A 72 1.87 15.10 1.83
CA ARG A 72 1.63 16.09 2.90
C ARG A 72 1.32 17.48 2.37
N THR A 73 1.85 17.83 1.20
CA THR A 73 1.68 19.17 0.60
C THR A 73 0.52 19.26 -0.39
N HIS A 74 -0.03 18.11 -0.83
CA HIS A 74 -1.13 18.06 -1.77
C HIS A 74 -2.34 17.32 -1.14
N PRO A 75 -3.12 17.98 -0.29
CA PRO A 75 -4.30 17.36 0.31
C PRO A 75 -5.30 16.92 -0.78
N ASN A 76 -5.95 15.81 -0.54
CA ASN A 76 -6.90 15.19 -1.46
C ASN A 76 -6.33 14.72 -2.83
N CYS A 77 -5.01 14.68 -3.00
CA CYS A 77 -4.43 14.15 -4.24
C CYS A 77 -4.71 12.66 -4.46
N LEU A 78 -5.19 11.95 -3.45
CA LEU A 78 -5.63 10.56 -3.50
C LEU A 78 -7.13 10.41 -3.15
N ASP A 79 -7.95 11.41 -3.53
CA ASP A 79 -9.38 11.41 -3.18
C ASP A 79 -10.06 10.13 -3.66
N ARG A 80 -10.84 9.52 -2.76
CA ARG A 80 -11.57 8.26 -3.01
C ARG A 80 -10.72 7.06 -3.45
N CYS A 81 -9.40 7.13 -3.34
CA CYS A 81 -8.56 5.95 -3.52
C CYS A 81 -8.72 4.97 -2.35
N VAL A 82 -8.44 3.70 -2.64
CA VAL A 82 -8.30 2.64 -1.64
C VAL A 82 -6.90 2.06 -1.79
N GLY A 83 -6.16 1.96 -0.70
CA GLY A 83 -4.76 1.60 -0.76
C GLY A 83 -4.33 0.52 0.22
N SER A 84 -3.16 -0.01 -0.05
CA SER A 84 -2.37 -0.88 0.81
C SER A 84 -0.89 -0.61 0.62
N VAL A 85 -0.08 -1.07 1.55
CA VAL A 85 1.36 -0.76 1.63
C VAL A 85 2.16 -2.03 1.80
N LEU A 86 3.14 -2.21 0.94
CA LEU A 86 4.18 -3.23 1.02
C LEU A 86 5.51 -2.53 1.25
N VAL A 87 6.19 -2.85 2.35
CA VAL A 87 7.54 -2.34 2.65
C VAL A 87 8.49 -3.50 2.77
N ASP A 88 9.63 -3.41 2.12
CA ASP A 88 10.69 -4.41 2.19
C ASP A 88 12.04 -3.77 2.52
N ALA A 89 12.81 -4.38 3.41
CA ALA A 89 14.17 -3.97 3.72
C ALA A 89 15.05 -5.17 4.08
N PRO A 90 16.32 -5.17 3.68
CA PRO A 90 17.26 -6.23 4.05
C PRO A 90 17.60 -6.21 5.55
N GLY A 91 17.44 -5.06 6.21
CA GLY A 91 17.62 -4.90 7.65
C GLY A 91 16.32 -4.94 8.45
N ASP A 92 16.45 -4.93 9.77
CA ASP A 92 15.31 -4.97 10.71
C ASP A 92 14.80 -3.58 11.10
N LEU A 93 15.43 -2.53 10.57
CA LEU A 93 15.16 -1.17 10.98
C LEU A 93 14.22 -0.45 10.01
N TYR A 94 13.38 0.41 10.55
CA TYR A 94 12.56 1.43 9.87
C TYR A 94 11.41 0.94 8.99
N THR A 95 11.27 -0.33 8.63
CA THR A 95 10.16 -0.83 7.79
C THR A 95 8.80 -0.47 8.37
N LYS A 96 8.62 -0.74 9.65
CA LYS A 96 7.36 -0.43 10.36
C LYS A 96 7.08 1.07 10.44
N ALA A 97 8.11 1.87 10.69
CA ALA A 97 7.99 3.33 10.72
C ALA A 97 7.63 3.86 9.32
N ALA A 98 8.35 3.43 8.29
CA ALA A 98 8.07 3.81 6.91
C ALA A 98 6.66 3.44 6.46
N GLY A 99 6.22 2.22 6.75
CA GLY A 99 4.87 1.75 6.42
C GLY A 99 3.79 2.56 7.12
N ARG A 100 3.95 2.81 8.43
CA ARG A 100 3.02 3.64 9.21
C ARG A 100 2.95 5.07 8.70
N ASP A 101 4.10 5.68 8.44
CA ASP A 101 4.17 7.07 7.99
C ASP A 101 3.55 7.24 6.61
N LEU A 102 3.70 6.24 5.73
CA LEU A 102 3.06 6.23 4.42
C LEU A 102 1.54 6.06 4.52
N VAL A 103 1.06 5.11 5.34
CA VAL A 103 -0.39 4.94 5.59
C VAL A 103 -0.99 6.24 6.09
N LEU A 104 -0.34 6.90 7.06
CA LEU A 104 -0.84 8.15 7.62
C LEU A 104 -0.85 9.27 6.57
N ALA A 105 0.26 9.47 5.84
CA ALA A 105 0.36 10.53 4.83
C ALA A 105 -0.65 10.33 3.68
N ALA A 106 -0.79 9.09 3.18
CA ALA A 106 -1.73 8.79 2.13
C ALA A 106 -3.19 8.89 2.59
N ASN A 107 -3.48 8.55 3.86
CA ASN A 107 -4.82 8.74 4.43
C ASN A 107 -5.18 10.22 4.53
N LEU A 108 -4.27 11.07 4.97
CA LEU A 108 -4.45 12.53 4.97
C LEU A 108 -4.62 13.09 3.55
N ALA A 109 -4.04 12.46 2.55
CA ALA A 109 -4.21 12.80 1.14
C ALA A 109 -5.51 12.24 0.52
N GLY A 110 -6.37 11.56 1.28
CA GLY A 110 -7.69 11.08 0.85
C GLY A 110 -7.78 9.59 0.51
N CYS A 111 -6.68 8.82 0.67
CA CYS A 111 -6.69 7.38 0.46
C CYS A 111 -7.29 6.64 1.67
N ALA A 112 -8.26 5.76 1.43
CA ALA A 112 -8.77 4.86 2.45
C ALA A 112 -7.93 3.59 2.54
N PHE A 113 -7.76 3.07 3.75
CA PHE A 113 -7.08 1.80 4.00
C PHE A 113 -8.02 0.80 4.68
N VAL A 114 -7.96 -0.47 4.27
CA VAL A 114 -8.90 -1.50 4.69
C VAL A 114 -8.19 -2.63 5.44
N GLY A 115 -8.72 -2.99 6.59
CA GLY A 115 -8.24 -4.12 7.38
C GLY A 115 -6.79 -3.91 7.86
N ARG A 116 -5.91 -4.85 7.51
CA ARG A 116 -4.47 -4.77 7.77
C ARG A 116 -3.76 -4.27 6.50
N PRO A 117 -3.60 -2.96 6.32
CA PRO A 117 -3.17 -2.39 5.05
C PRO A 117 -1.66 -2.45 4.82
N LEU A 118 -0.88 -2.95 5.78
CA LEU A 118 0.57 -2.96 5.75
C LEU A 118 1.10 -4.40 5.86
N VAL A 119 1.97 -4.75 4.92
CA VAL A 119 2.82 -5.95 4.95
C VAL A 119 4.27 -5.50 4.89
N GLU A 120 5.09 -6.04 5.80
CA GLU A 120 6.49 -5.66 5.98
C GLU A 120 7.39 -6.88 5.85
N GLY A 121 8.35 -6.84 4.93
CA GLY A 121 9.47 -7.78 4.86
C GLY A 121 10.70 -7.19 5.55
N THR A 122 11.10 -7.74 6.70
CA THR A 122 12.23 -7.23 7.47
C THR A 122 13.31 -8.28 7.60
N GLY A 123 14.56 -7.92 7.38
CA GLY A 123 15.71 -8.77 7.61
C GLY A 123 15.50 -10.19 7.05
N ASP A 124 15.63 -11.20 7.89
CA ASP A 124 15.45 -12.63 7.55
C ASP A 124 13.97 -13.08 7.57
N LEU A 125 13.01 -12.17 7.51
CA LEU A 125 11.57 -12.45 7.54
C LEU A 125 11.08 -13.14 8.83
N ARG A 126 11.77 -12.97 9.96
CA ARG A 126 11.38 -13.59 11.24
C ARG A 126 10.01 -13.14 11.73
N ASN A 127 9.56 -11.97 11.29
CA ASN A 127 8.21 -11.47 11.55
C ASN A 127 7.11 -12.35 10.94
N PHE A 128 7.44 -13.26 10.01
CA PHE A 128 6.52 -14.25 9.43
C PHE A 128 6.55 -15.63 10.08
N THR A 129 7.32 -15.83 11.15
CA THR A 129 7.49 -17.15 11.79
C THR A 129 6.17 -17.80 12.20
N VAL A 130 5.23 -17.04 12.76
CA VAL A 130 3.93 -17.57 13.19
C VAL A 130 3.06 -17.93 11.98
N GLN A 131 2.99 -17.07 10.97
CA GLN A 131 2.23 -17.31 9.76
C GLN A 131 2.76 -18.52 9.00
N ALA A 132 4.09 -18.62 8.84
CA ALA A 132 4.74 -19.74 8.18
C ALA A 132 4.45 -21.08 8.89
N ARG A 133 4.55 -21.09 10.22
CA ARG A 133 4.21 -22.28 11.02
C ARG A 133 2.75 -22.69 10.85
N ASN A 134 1.83 -21.75 10.93
CA ASN A 134 0.39 -22.02 10.80
C ASN A 134 0.01 -22.49 9.39
N ALA A 135 0.68 -21.98 8.37
CA ALA A 135 0.47 -22.37 6.97
C ALA A 135 1.29 -23.60 6.53
N GLY A 136 2.22 -24.10 7.35
CA GLY A 136 3.10 -25.21 6.99
C GLY A 136 4.04 -24.89 5.82
N CYS A 137 4.53 -23.64 5.72
CA CYS A 137 5.35 -23.17 4.60
C CYS A 137 6.62 -22.44 5.06
N SER A 138 7.47 -22.01 4.13
CA SER A 138 8.67 -21.21 4.43
C SER A 138 8.30 -19.78 4.82
N LEU A 139 9.25 -19.03 5.43
CA LEU A 139 9.07 -17.63 5.77
C LEU A 139 8.81 -16.78 4.51
N GLU A 140 9.52 -17.06 3.44
CA GLU A 140 9.35 -16.39 2.15
C GLU A 140 7.97 -16.65 1.55
N ALA A 141 7.50 -17.91 1.56
CA ALA A 141 6.16 -18.25 1.09
C ALA A 141 5.08 -17.56 1.93
N ALA A 142 5.25 -17.48 3.26
CA ALA A 142 4.33 -16.75 4.14
C ALA A 142 4.30 -15.25 3.82
N TYR A 143 5.44 -14.66 3.49
CA TYR A 143 5.53 -13.26 3.06
C TYR A 143 4.81 -13.04 1.73
N HIS A 144 5.02 -13.92 0.73
CA HIS A 144 4.30 -13.87 -0.55
C HIS A 144 2.79 -14.00 -0.38
N LEU A 145 2.32 -14.94 0.46
CA LEU A 145 0.89 -15.09 0.77
C LEU A 145 0.29 -13.85 1.41
N ALA A 146 1.03 -13.22 2.35
CA ALA A 146 0.57 -12.00 2.99
C ALA A 146 0.46 -10.83 2.00
N ALA A 147 1.40 -10.71 1.07
CA ALA A 147 1.36 -9.68 0.03
C ALA A 147 0.25 -9.93 -0.99
N ALA A 148 -0.02 -11.18 -1.37
CA ALA A 148 -1.14 -11.54 -2.23
C ALA A 148 -2.48 -11.22 -1.58
N ASP A 149 -2.68 -11.58 -0.30
CA ASP A 149 -3.88 -11.25 0.47
C ASP A 149 -4.08 -9.72 0.61
N LEU A 150 -2.99 -8.96 0.70
CA LEU A 150 -3.03 -7.50 0.70
C LEU A 150 -3.66 -6.94 -0.59
N VAL A 151 -3.25 -7.45 -1.74
CA VAL A 151 -3.77 -7.04 -3.06
C VAL A 151 -5.23 -7.48 -3.21
N GLU A 152 -5.56 -8.73 -2.87
CA GLU A 152 -6.94 -9.23 -2.95
C GLU A 152 -7.91 -8.39 -2.12
N ARG A 153 -7.53 -7.98 -0.92
CA ARG A 153 -8.37 -7.12 -0.07
C ARG A 153 -8.62 -5.75 -0.68
N VAL A 154 -7.63 -5.14 -1.32
CA VAL A 154 -7.80 -3.86 -2.03
C VAL A 154 -8.73 -4.03 -3.23
N LEU A 155 -8.57 -5.12 -3.98
CA LEU A 155 -9.40 -5.41 -5.15
C LEU A 155 -10.85 -5.74 -4.77
N ALA A 156 -11.05 -6.50 -3.70
CA ALA A 156 -12.38 -6.88 -3.23
C ALA A 156 -13.15 -5.75 -2.55
N PHE A 157 -12.47 -4.66 -2.17
CA PHE A 157 -13.14 -3.59 -1.45
C PHE A 157 -14.11 -2.82 -2.34
N SER A 158 -15.37 -2.83 -1.95
CA SER A 158 -16.40 -1.93 -2.47
C SER A 158 -16.76 -0.92 -1.38
N ARG A 159 -16.63 0.39 -1.66
CA ARG A 159 -17.08 1.41 -0.70
C ARG A 159 -18.58 1.27 -0.49
N PRO A 160 -19.06 1.13 0.75
CA PRO A 160 -20.48 1.24 1.01
C PRO A 160 -20.93 2.64 0.54
N ARG A 161 -22.07 2.72 -0.16
CA ARG A 161 -22.73 3.99 -0.43
C ARG A 161 -23.17 4.54 0.92
N LEU A 162 -22.41 5.46 1.47
CA LEU A 162 -22.92 6.32 2.53
C LEU A 162 -23.92 7.26 1.85
N GLU A 163 -25.20 6.94 1.94
CA GLU A 163 -26.23 7.94 1.71
C GLU A 163 -25.94 9.08 2.70
N ARG A 164 -25.74 10.28 2.17
CA ARG A 164 -25.63 11.44 3.06
C ARG A 164 -26.90 11.44 3.91
N PRO A 165 -26.78 11.42 5.26
CA PRO A 165 -27.96 11.59 6.09
C PRO A 165 -28.64 12.86 5.58
N LYS A 166 -29.92 12.76 5.22
CA LYS A 166 -30.72 13.95 4.93
C LYS A 166 -30.59 14.79 6.19
N LEU A 167 -29.85 15.90 6.11
CA LEU A 167 -29.86 16.90 7.14
C LEU A 167 -31.33 17.27 7.31
N LEU A 168 -31.96 16.80 8.37
CA LEU A 168 -33.24 17.32 8.81
C LEU A 168 -33.03 18.81 8.95
N ALA A 169 -33.59 19.59 8.04
CA ALA A 169 -33.65 21.00 8.19
C ALA A 169 -34.36 21.26 9.50
N LEU A 170 -33.61 21.61 10.54
CA LEU A 170 -34.17 22.19 11.76
C LEU A 170 -34.69 23.57 11.32
N HIS A 171 -35.96 23.59 10.95
CA HIS A 171 -36.68 24.85 10.86
C HIS A 171 -36.84 25.33 12.29
N ALA A 172 -36.10 26.39 12.61
CA ALA A 172 -36.32 27.20 13.76
C ALA A 172 -37.64 27.95 13.60
#